data_85d8c79516f1f5ff151162c9fa68810e
#
_entry.id   85d8c79516f1f5ff151162c9fa68810e
#
_cell.length_a   1.000
_cell.length_b   1.000
_cell.length_c   1.000
_cell.angle_alpha   90.00
_cell.angle_beta   90.00
_cell.angle_gamma   90.00
#
_symmetry.space_group_name_H-M   'P 1'
#
loop_
_entity.id
_entity.type
_entity.pdbx_description
1 polymer ?
#
loop_
_entity_poly.entity_id
_entity_poly.type
_entity_poly.pdbx_seq_one_letter_code
_entity_poly.pdbx_strand_id
1 'polypeptide(L)'
;LIQVIDNGCGMSETDARMSFERHATSKIRSAKDLFSVRTMGFRGEALASIAAVAQVELKTRKPDEELGSALIIHGSGVVEQKYCQAPQGTSIAVENLFFNTPGRRRFLKSNTAEYKHIREEFIRLALAHPEVEFSLHKDEQLAYHLKPSPLRQRIVSIFGEEINKKLIPISEESGDLSIDGFIGKPEFSKKSRREQYLFVNDRYVKNYY
;
A
#
# COMPACT_ATOMS: atom_id res chain seq x y z
N LEU A 1 14.05 7.47 -4.04
CA LEU A 1 12.85 7.21 -4.83
C LEU A 1 12.05 6.07 -4.19
N ILE A 2 10.73 6.27 -4.02
CA ILE A 2 9.74 5.21 -3.79
C ILE A 2 8.69 5.38 -4.87
N GLN A 3 8.43 4.35 -5.66
CA GLN A 3 7.45 4.39 -6.72
C GLN A 3 6.43 3.27 -6.56
N VAL A 4 5.16 3.59 -6.74
CA VAL A 4 4.05 2.63 -6.79
C VAL A 4 3.37 2.75 -8.15
N ILE A 5 3.19 1.61 -8.81
CA ILE A 5 2.54 1.51 -10.13
C ILE A 5 1.39 0.52 -10.00
N ASP A 6 0.20 0.92 -10.41
CA ASP A 6 -0.98 0.05 -10.48
C ASP A 6 -1.60 0.06 -11.89
N ASN A 7 -2.37 -0.96 -12.17
CA ASN A 7 -3.16 -1.12 -13.40
C ASN A 7 -4.67 -0.93 -13.14
N GLY A 8 -5.02 -0.08 -12.18
CA GLY A 8 -6.39 0.20 -11.77
C GLY A 8 -7.18 1.06 -12.76
N CYS A 9 -8.22 1.70 -12.27
CA CYS A 9 -9.11 2.52 -13.09
C CYS A 9 -8.50 3.85 -13.56
N GLY A 10 -7.34 4.25 -13.02
CA GLY A 10 -6.76 5.56 -13.29
C GLY A 10 -7.62 6.73 -12.78
N MET A 11 -7.20 7.93 -13.13
CA MET A 11 -7.87 9.19 -12.74
C MET A 11 -7.95 10.13 -13.94
N SER A 12 -9.00 10.97 -13.97
CA SER A 12 -9.05 12.11 -14.89
C SER A 12 -8.00 13.16 -14.51
N GLU A 13 -7.70 14.08 -15.40
CA GLU A 13 -6.80 15.22 -15.15
C GLU A 13 -7.22 16.01 -13.90
N THR A 14 -8.52 16.27 -13.73
CA THR A 14 -9.07 16.97 -12.58
C THR A 14 -8.95 16.14 -11.30
N ASP A 15 -9.30 14.84 -11.33
CA ASP A 15 -9.20 13.94 -10.19
C ASP A 15 -7.76 13.76 -9.74
N ALA A 16 -6.81 13.67 -10.69
CA ALA A 16 -5.39 13.58 -10.39
C ALA A 16 -4.91 14.78 -9.57
N ARG A 17 -5.33 16.00 -9.95
CA ARG A 17 -5.02 17.22 -9.20
C ARG A 17 -5.70 17.24 -7.83
N MET A 18 -7.00 16.92 -7.80
CA MET A 18 -7.78 16.90 -6.55
C MET A 18 -7.28 15.85 -5.56
N SER A 19 -6.64 14.76 -6.02
CA SER A 19 -6.11 13.71 -5.13
C SER A 19 -5.03 14.21 -4.16
N PHE A 20 -4.43 15.37 -4.42
CA PHE A 20 -3.45 16.04 -3.56
C PHE A 20 -4.06 17.15 -2.68
N GLU A 21 -5.34 17.44 -2.83
CA GLU A 21 -6.03 18.37 -1.94
C GLU A 21 -6.39 17.67 -0.62
N ARG A 22 -6.34 18.42 0.49
CA ARG A 22 -6.72 17.88 1.80
C ARG A 22 -8.22 17.62 1.84
N HIS A 23 -8.59 16.50 2.46
CA HIS A 23 -9.97 16.03 2.61
C HIS A 23 -10.68 15.67 1.29
N ALA A 24 -9.98 15.70 0.17
CA ALA A 24 -10.52 15.20 -1.09
C ALA A 24 -10.54 13.66 -1.08
N THR A 25 -11.72 13.09 -0.95
CA THR A 25 -11.94 11.65 -0.99
C THR A 25 -13.21 11.31 -1.72
N SER A 26 -13.14 10.30 -2.59
CA SER A 26 -14.31 9.71 -3.26
C SER A 26 -15.01 8.65 -2.39
N LYS A 27 -14.44 8.30 -1.23
CA LYS A 27 -14.79 7.10 -0.46
C LYS A 27 -15.73 7.35 0.71
N ILE A 28 -15.86 8.59 1.17
CA ILE A 28 -16.74 8.99 2.27
C ILE A 28 -17.46 10.28 1.88
N ARG A 29 -18.78 10.28 1.98
CA ARG A 29 -19.66 11.44 1.75
C ARG A 29 -20.42 11.84 3.00
N SER A 30 -20.60 10.93 3.94
CA SER A 30 -21.33 11.14 5.18
C SER A 30 -20.68 10.43 6.37
N ALA A 31 -21.00 10.85 7.59
CA ALA A 31 -20.53 10.18 8.81
C ALA A 31 -20.96 8.70 8.91
N LYS A 32 -22.07 8.33 8.27
CA LYS A 32 -22.56 6.94 8.24
C LYS A 32 -21.64 6.03 7.43
N ASP A 33 -20.99 6.56 6.40
CA ASP A 33 -20.10 5.79 5.53
C ASP A 33 -18.85 5.30 6.29
N LEU A 34 -18.48 5.95 7.41
CA LEU A 34 -17.36 5.54 8.27
C LEU A 34 -17.51 4.11 8.79
N PHE A 35 -18.73 3.65 9.04
CA PHE A 35 -19.00 2.30 9.55
C PHE A 35 -18.98 1.23 8.44
N SER A 36 -19.04 1.63 7.18
CA SER A 36 -19.06 0.75 6.01
C SER A 36 -17.77 0.80 5.17
N VAL A 37 -16.76 1.55 5.60
CA VAL A 37 -15.50 1.70 4.86
C VAL A 37 -14.75 0.38 4.83
N ARG A 38 -14.64 -0.19 3.63
CA ARG A 38 -13.82 -1.38 3.33
C ARG A 38 -12.51 -1.05 2.62
N THR A 39 -12.28 0.21 2.26
CA THR A 39 -11.05 0.63 1.58
C THR A 39 -9.95 0.96 2.58
N MET A 40 -8.68 0.70 2.24
CA MET A 40 -7.54 0.94 3.11
C MET A 40 -7.41 2.42 3.51
N GLY A 41 -7.53 3.35 2.56
CA GLY A 41 -7.54 4.79 2.80
C GLY A 41 -8.93 5.39 2.62
N PHE A 42 -9.29 6.39 3.42
CA PHE A 42 -10.60 7.04 3.38
C PHE A 42 -10.59 8.53 3.71
N ARG A 43 -9.50 9.08 4.28
CA ARG A 43 -9.45 10.46 4.78
C ARG A 43 -9.09 11.49 3.72
N GLY A 44 -8.52 11.08 2.57
CA GLY A 44 -8.06 12.01 1.53
C GLY A 44 -6.90 12.91 1.98
N GLU A 45 -6.00 12.42 2.85
CA GLU A 45 -4.92 13.23 3.41
C GLU A 45 -3.52 12.68 3.12
N ALA A 46 -3.40 11.42 2.71
CA ALA A 46 -2.11 10.76 2.57
C ALA A 46 -1.25 11.40 1.48
N LEU A 47 -1.78 11.55 0.27
CA LEU A 47 -1.05 12.15 -0.85
C LEU A 47 -0.73 13.63 -0.60
N ALA A 48 -1.66 14.40 -0.04
CA ALA A 48 -1.43 15.78 0.36
C ALA A 48 -0.28 15.89 1.38
N SER A 49 -0.23 15.00 2.37
CA SER A 49 0.83 14.96 3.38
C SER A 49 2.18 14.57 2.80
N ILE A 50 2.23 13.63 1.86
CA ILE A 50 3.45 13.22 1.15
C ILE A 50 3.96 14.38 0.28
N ALA A 51 3.09 14.97 -0.54
CA ALA A 51 3.44 16.08 -1.42
C ALA A 51 3.96 17.30 -0.67
N ALA A 52 3.48 17.55 0.54
CA ALA A 52 3.96 18.66 1.38
C ALA A 52 5.45 18.58 1.73
N VAL A 53 6.03 17.39 1.74
CA VAL A 53 7.41 17.17 2.20
C VAL A 53 8.30 16.44 1.19
N ALA A 54 7.82 16.23 -0.03
CA ALA A 54 8.52 15.48 -1.07
C ALA A 54 8.35 16.13 -2.45
N GLN A 55 9.10 15.65 -3.41
CA GLN A 55 8.86 15.85 -4.83
C GLN A 55 8.08 14.64 -5.34
N VAL A 56 6.94 14.88 -5.98
CA VAL A 56 6.03 13.84 -6.43
C VAL A 56 5.77 13.99 -7.92
N GLU A 57 5.92 12.90 -8.66
CA GLU A 57 5.43 12.75 -10.02
C GLU A 57 4.27 11.73 -10.01
N LEU A 58 3.11 12.14 -10.53
CA LEU A 58 1.98 11.27 -10.76
C LEU A 58 1.75 11.19 -12.26
N LYS A 59 1.60 9.96 -12.79
CA LYS A 59 1.13 9.68 -14.15
C LYS A 59 -0.09 8.77 -14.05
N THR A 60 -1.17 9.12 -14.73
CA THR A 60 -2.40 8.34 -14.67
C THR A 60 -3.17 8.40 -15.97
N ARG A 61 -3.91 7.33 -16.29
CA ARG A 61 -4.77 7.26 -17.46
C ARG A 61 -5.98 6.37 -17.18
N LYS A 62 -7.16 6.84 -17.53
CA LYS A 62 -8.39 6.02 -17.55
C LYS A 62 -8.41 5.08 -18.75
N PRO A 63 -9.17 3.97 -18.69
CA PRO A 63 -9.24 3.00 -19.78
C PRO A 63 -9.83 3.58 -21.08
N ASP A 64 -10.71 4.56 -20.97
CA ASP A 64 -11.44 5.22 -22.06
C ASP A 64 -10.73 6.47 -22.61
N GLU A 65 -9.56 6.83 -22.08
CA GLU A 65 -8.77 7.98 -22.51
C GLU A 65 -7.58 7.53 -23.36
N GLU A 66 -7.31 8.24 -24.48
CA GLU A 66 -6.14 7.96 -25.34
C GLU A 66 -4.83 8.44 -24.71
N LEU A 67 -4.86 9.60 -24.05
CA LEU A 67 -3.72 10.18 -23.37
C LEU A 67 -3.97 10.19 -21.86
N GLY A 68 -2.92 9.98 -21.10
CA GLY A 68 -2.91 10.17 -19.65
C GLY A 68 -2.53 11.60 -19.26
N SER A 69 -2.58 11.86 -17.98
CA SER A 69 -2.14 13.10 -17.36
C SER A 69 -0.90 12.87 -16.49
N ALA A 70 0.10 13.73 -16.63
CA ALA A 70 1.25 13.81 -15.74
C ALA A 70 1.15 15.06 -14.88
N LEU A 71 1.35 14.90 -13.58
CA LEU A 71 1.31 15.97 -12.58
C LEU A 71 2.60 15.94 -11.76
N ILE A 72 3.29 17.07 -11.68
CA ILE A 72 4.51 17.25 -10.89
C ILE A 72 4.23 18.24 -9.76
N ILE A 73 4.52 17.83 -8.54
CA ILE A 73 4.28 18.61 -7.32
C ILE A 73 5.52 18.64 -6.46
N HIS A 74 5.92 19.84 -6.02
CA HIS A 74 7.01 20.04 -5.08
C HIS A 74 6.54 20.82 -3.86
N GLY A 75 6.59 20.23 -2.67
CA GLY A 75 6.22 20.89 -1.41
C GLY A 75 4.79 21.46 -1.42
N SER A 76 3.81 20.69 -1.90
CA SER A 76 2.40 21.06 -2.13
C SER A 76 2.15 22.03 -3.30
N GLY A 77 3.18 22.58 -3.94
CA GLY A 77 3.03 23.43 -5.12
C GLY A 77 2.98 22.61 -6.40
N VAL A 78 1.96 22.79 -7.23
CA VAL A 78 1.92 22.20 -8.57
C VAL A 78 2.95 22.93 -9.45
N VAL A 79 3.92 22.17 -9.96
CA VAL A 79 4.97 22.66 -10.84
C VAL A 79 4.52 22.58 -12.29
N GLU A 80 3.96 21.44 -12.68
CA GLU A 80 3.55 21.17 -14.05
C GLU A 80 2.37 20.19 -14.07
N GLN A 81 1.46 20.39 -15.00
CA GLN A 81 0.43 19.43 -15.39
C GLN A 81 0.34 19.41 -16.91
N LYS A 82 0.45 18.23 -17.49
CA LYS A 82 0.44 18.06 -18.96
C LYS A 82 -0.09 16.70 -19.37
N TYR A 83 -0.53 16.57 -20.62
CA TYR A 83 -0.83 15.27 -21.20
C TYR A 83 0.44 14.45 -21.42
N CYS A 84 0.36 13.16 -21.27
CA CYS A 84 1.46 12.23 -21.49
C CYS A 84 0.95 10.88 -22.02
N GLN A 85 1.84 10.11 -22.59
CA GLN A 85 1.59 8.69 -22.83
C GLN A 85 1.79 7.95 -21.49
N ALA A 86 0.76 7.22 -21.08
CA ALA A 86 0.80 6.39 -19.89
C ALA A 86 -0.02 5.10 -20.11
N PRO A 87 0.35 3.98 -19.52
CA PRO A 87 -0.52 2.81 -19.45
C PRO A 87 -1.75 3.13 -18.60
N GLN A 88 -2.82 2.33 -18.75
CA GLN A 88 -3.98 2.40 -17.87
C GLN A 88 -3.55 2.17 -16.41
N GLY A 89 -4.13 2.95 -15.49
CA GLY A 89 -3.83 2.89 -14.06
C GLY A 89 -3.10 4.13 -13.57
N THR A 90 -2.34 3.99 -12.49
CA THR A 90 -1.63 5.11 -11.87
C THR A 90 -0.21 4.74 -11.49
N SER A 91 0.72 5.65 -11.74
CA SER A 91 2.10 5.60 -11.25
C SER A 91 2.35 6.83 -10.41
N ILE A 92 2.78 6.62 -9.17
CA ILE A 92 3.17 7.70 -8.23
C ILE A 92 4.62 7.46 -7.82
N ALA A 93 5.49 8.40 -8.16
CA ALA A 93 6.89 8.43 -7.78
C ALA A 93 7.11 9.53 -6.73
N VAL A 94 7.71 9.17 -5.60
CA VAL A 94 8.03 10.07 -4.48
C VAL A 94 9.54 10.15 -4.35
N GLU A 95 10.08 11.34 -4.54
CA GLU A 95 11.52 11.61 -4.49
C GLU A 95 11.85 12.64 -3.41
N ASN A 96 13.09 12.65 -3.01
CA ASN A 96 13.67 13.67 -2.13
C ASN A 96 12.82 13.93 -0.86
N LEU A 97 12.33 12.84 -0.23
CA LEU A 97 11.52 12.93 0.99
C LEU A 97 12.21 13.83 2.03
N PHE A 98 11.43 14.76 2.59
CA PHE A 98 11.87 15.78 3.54
C PHE A 98 12.88 16.80 2.97
N PHE A 99 12.87 17.06 1.64
CA PHE A 99 13.78 18.02 1.01
C PHE A 99 13.65 19.43 1.59
N ASN A 100 12.43 19.84 1.97
CA ASN A 100 12.10 21.15 2.53
C ASN A 100 11.99 21.14 4.07
N THR A 101 12.26 20.01 4.74
CA THR A 101 12.19 19.86 6.20
C THR A 101 13.47 19.22 6.75
N PRO A 102 14.60 19.96 6.81
CA PRO A 102 15.93 19.42 7.17
C PRO A 102 15.94 18.71 8.53
N GLY A 103 15.17 19.21 9.50
CA GLY A 103 15.03 18.58 10.81
C GLY A 103 14.50 17.14 10.70
N ARG A 104 13.43 16.91 9.92
CA ARG A 104 12.87 15.58 9.69
C ARG A 104 13.80 14.69 8.87
N ARG A 105 14.49 15.24 7.87
CA ARG A 105 15.44 14.49 7.04
C ARG A 105 16.55 13.84 7.85
N ARG A 106 16.99 14.45 8.96
CA ARG A 106 18.01 13.89 9.87
C ARG A 106 17.55 12.64 10.62
N PHE A 107 16.24 12.41 10.72
CA PHE A 107 15.67 11.20 11.36
C PHE A 107 15.54 10.01 10.40
N LEU A 108 15.74 10.19 9.10
CA LEU A 108 15.81 9.07 8.16
C LEU A 108 16.99 8.20 8.53
N LYS A 109 16.74 6.92 8.59
CA LYS A 109 17.75 5.90 8.88
C LYS A 109 18.53 5.54 7.60
N SER A 110 19.37 4.52 7.71
CA SER A 110 20.04 3.97 6.53
C SER A 110 19.04 3.40 5.53
N ASN A 111 19.38 3.39 4.23
CA ASN A 111 18.54 2.82 3.18
C ASN A 111 18.12 1.37 3.49
N THR A 112 18.99 0.59 4.12
CA THR A 112 18.68 -0.79 4.54
C THR A 112 17.59 -0.82 5.61
N ALA A 113 17.62 0.10 6.57
CA ALA A 113 16.61 0.18 7.62
C ALA A 113 15.26 0.67 7.08
N GLU A 114 15.27 1.67 6.20
CA GLU A 114 14.05 2.17 5.56
C GLU A 114 13.44 1.11 4.62
N TYR A 115 14.26 0.42 3.84
CA TYR A 115 13.79 -0.70 3.00
C TYR A 115 13.11 -1.80 3.81
N LYS A 116 13.59 -2.09 5.03
CA LYS A 116 12.95 -3.05 5.91
C LYS A 116 11.51 -2.63 6.26
N HIS A 117 11.28 -1.35 6.54
CA HIS A 117 9.94 -0.82 6.80
C HIS A 117 9.05 -0.91 5.55
N ILE A 118 9.58 -0.53 4.37
CA ILE A 118 8.85 -0.67 3.10
C ILE A 118 8.46 -2.13 2.86
N ARG A 119 9.38 -3.06 3.07
CA ARG A 119 9.12 -4.50 2.91
C ARG A 119 8.06 -5.01 3.91
N GLU A 120 8.07 -4.53 5.15
CA GLU A 120 7.06 -4.88 6.15
C GLU A 120 5.66 -4.41 5.70
N GLU A 121 5.51 -3.19 5.21
CA GLU A 121 4.24 -2.69 4.68
C GLU A 121 3.80 -3.45 3.42
N PHE A 122 4.73 -3.74 2.50
CA PHE A 122 4.46 -4.57 1.32
C PHE A 122 3.91 -5.94 1.71
N ILE A 123 4.51 -6.63 2.68
CA ILE A 123 4.06 -7.94 3.16
C ILE A 123 2.64 -7.84 3.75
N ARG A 124 2.34 -6.80 4.54
CA ARG A 124 1.01 -6.57 5.10
C ARG A 124 -0.04 -6.43 4.01
N LEU A 125 0.23 -5.61 3.00
CA LEU A 125 -0.67 -5.44 1.86
C LEU A 125 -0.86 -6.74 1.07
N ALA A 126 0.23 -7.44 0.77
CA ALA A 126 0.19 -8.68 0.01
C ALA A 126 -0.54 -9.82 0.73
N LEU A 127 -0.54 -9.84 2.07
CA LEU A 127 -1.31 -10.80 2.88
C LEU A 127 -2.78 -10.42 2.96
N ALA A 128 -3.10 -9.12 3.05
CA ALA A 128 -4.48 -8.65 3.09
C ALA A 128 -5.21 -8.88 1.76
N HIS A 129 -4.47 -8.84 0.64
CA HIS A 129 -5.02 -8.92 -0.73
C HIS A 129 -4.34 -10.05 -1.53
N PRO A 130 -4.56 -11.31 -1.17
CA PRO A 130 -3.94 -12.44 -1.86
C PRO A 130 -4.44 -12.62 -3.30
N GLU A 131 -5.58 -12.03 -3.66
CA GLU A 131 -6.17 -11.99 -5.00
C GLU A 131 -5.47 -11.01 -5.95
N VAL A 132 -4.65 -10.08 -5.43
CA VAL A 132 -3.92 -9.10 -6.23
C VAL A 132 -2.50 -9.57 -6.50
N GLU A 133 -2.01 -9.32 -7.71
CA GLU A 133 -0.59 -9.52 -8.03
C GLU A 133 0.26 -8.39 -7.46
N PHE A 134 1.34 -8.75 -6.75
CA PHE A 134 2.28 -7.79 -6.20
C PHE A 134 3.71 -8.07 -6.63
N SER A 135 4.44 -7.02 -7.00
CA SER A 135 5.89 -7.07 -7.22
C SER A 135 6.58 -6.01 -6.37
N LEU A 136 7.70 -6.37 -5.74
CA LEU A 136 8.57 -5.43 -5.04
C LEU A 136 9.95 -5.48 -5.66
N HIS A 137 10.43 -4.33 -6.09
CA HIS A 137 11.81 -4.17 -6.57
C HIS A 137 12.62 -3.36 -5.56
N LYS A 138 13.88 -3.68 -5.44
CA LYS A 138 14.88 -2.90 -4.71
C LYS A 138 16.07 -2.67 -5.61
N ASP A 139 16.41 -1.41 -5.88
CA ASP A 139 17.54 -1.05 -6.73
C ASP A 139 17.53 -1.85 -8.07
N GLU A 140 16.38 -1.85 -8.77
CA GLU A 140 16.08 -2.57 -10.02
C GLU A 140 16.07 -4.11 -9.90
N GLN A 141 16.38 -4.68 -8.75
CA GLN A 141 16.33 -6.12 -8.53
C GLN A 141 14.95 -6.54 -8.01
N LEU A 142 14.37 -7.56 -8.62
CA LEU A 142 13.11 -8.15 -8.19
C LEU A 142 13.30 -8.88 -6.84
N ALA A 143 12.72 -8.33 -5.78
CA ALA A 143 12.75 -8.92 -4.44
C ALA A 143 11.57 -9.87 -4.18
N TYR A 144 10.40 -9.52 -4.69
CA TYR A 144 9.18 -10.35 -4.61
C TYR A 144 8.39 -10.26 -5.91
N HIS A 145 7.85 -11.40 -6.34
CA HIS A 145 6.82 -11.49 -7.36
C HIS A 145 5.75 -12.47 -6.86
N LEU A 146 4.63 -11.94 -6.44
CA LEU A 146 3.54 -12.66 -5.79
C LEU A 146 2.31 -12.65 -6.70
N LYS A 147 2.06 -13.75 -7.39
CA LYS A 147 0.88 -13.93 -8.26
C LYS A 147 -0.39 -14.07 -7.40
N PRO A 148 -1.59 -13.76 -7.94
CA PRO A 148 -2.86 -14.08 -7.28
C PRO A 148 -2.90 -15.55 -6.85
N SER A 149 -3.31 -15.81 -5.61
CA SER A 149 -3.29 -17.17 -5.07
C SER A 149 -4.15 -17.27 -3.80
N PRO A 150 -4.58 -18.47 -3.36
CA PRO A 150 -5.15 -18.65 -2.04
C PRO A 150 -4.22 -18.16 -0.94
N LEU A 151 -4.78 -17.67 0.19
CA LEU A 151 -4.01 -17.09 1.29
C LEU A 151 -2.87 -18.00 1.79
N ARG A 152 -3.10 -19.31 1.90
CA ARG A 152 -2.06 -20.27 2.31
C ARG A 152 -0.86 -20.23 1.38
N GLN A 153 -1.09 -20.23 0.08
CA GLN A 153 -0.01 -20.16 -0.90
C GLN A 153 0.69 -18.80 -0.91
N ARG A 154 -0.06 -17.73 -0.70
CA ARG A 154 0.49 -16.38 -0.49
C ARG A 154 1.45 -16.34 0.69
N ILE A 155 1.08 -16.94 1.83
CA ILE A 155 1.94 -17.06 3.00
C ILE A 155 3.22 -17.83 2.67
N VAL A 156 3.09 -18.97 1.99
CA VAL A 156 4.25 -19.79 1.57
C VAL A 156 5.16 -19.00 0.63
N SER A 157 4.62 -18.28 -0.35
CA SER A 157 5.40 -17.48 -1.30
C SER A 157 6.19 -16.35 -0.62
N ILE A 158 5.68 -15.81 0.51
CA ILE A 158 6.35 -14.74 1.26
C ILE A 158 7.39 -15.28 2.25
N PHE A 159 7.06 -16.36 2.97
CA PHE A 159 7.87 -16.84 4.11
C PHE A 159 8.65 -18.14 3.81
N GLY A 160 8.47 -18.73 2.63
CA GLY A 160 9.14 -19.94 2.19
C GLY A 160 8.37 -21.23 2.50
N GLU A 161 8.73 -22.33 1.82
CA GLU A 161 8.04 -23.62 1.88
C GLU A 161 7.98 -24.23 3.28
N GLU A 162 8.98 -23.99 4.12
CA GLU A 162 9.03 -24.52 5.48
C GLU A 162 7.86 -24.05 6.37
N ILE A 163 7.24 -22.88 6.08
CA ILE A 163 6.10 -22.39 6.83
C ILE A 163 4.87 -23.28 6.62
N ASN A 164 4.74 -23.92 5.44
CA ASN A 164 3.57 -24.71 5.08
C ASN A 164 3.29 -25.86 6.07
N LYS A 165 4.33 -26.50 6.58
CA LYS A 165 4.26 -27.60 7.55
C LYS A 165 3.82 -27.13 8.95
N LYS A 166 3.96 -25.83 9.21
CA LYS A 166 3.76 -25.21 10.52
C LYS A 166 2.36 -24.61 10.67
N LEU A 167 1.57 -24.49 9.60
CA LEU A 167 0.29 -23.81 9.58
C LEU A 167 -0.89 -24.75 9.83
N ILE A 168 -1.78 -24.33 10.72
CA ILE A 168 -3.10 -24.90 10.97
C ILE A 168 -4.14 -23.89 10.47
N PRO A 169 -5.08 -24.27 9.60
CA PRO A 169 -6.16 -23.38 9.20
C PRO A 169 -7.11 -23.16 10.37
N ILE A 170 -7.66 -21.97 10.46
CA ILE A 170 -8.77 -21.60 11.35
C ILE A 170 -9.87 -20.99 10.51
N SER A 171 -11.12 -21.36 10.79
CA SER A 171 -12.31 -20.75 10.21
C SER A 171 -13.43 -20.88 11.23
N GLU A 172 -13.90 -19.77 11.77
CA GLU A 172 -14.94 -19.71 12.78
C GLU A 172 -15.93 -18.59 12.46
N GLU A 173 -17.20 -18.88 12.59
CA GLU A 173 -18.28 -17.93 12.44
C GLU A 173 -19.09 -17.86 13.73
N SER A 174 -19.29 -16.64 14.24
CA SER A 174 -20.11 -16.41 15.44
C SER A 174 -20.86 -15.08 15.29
N GLY A 175 -22.17 -15.17 15.00
CA GLY A 175 -23.01 -13.99 14.78
C GLY A 175 -22.49 -13.12 13.65
N ASP A 176 -22.13 -11.87 13.97
CA ASP A 176 -21.61 -10.89 13.00
C ASP A 176 -20.08 -10.96 12.82
N LEU A 177 -19.42 -11.93 13.46
CA LEU A 177 -17.98 -12.09 13.42
C LEU A 177 -17.60 -13.36 12.65
N SER A 178 -16.75 -13.21 11.63
CA SER A 178 -16.07 -14.30 10.92
C SER A 178 -14.57 -14.18 11.13
N ILE A 179 -13.91 -15.28 11.48
CA ILE A 179 -12.46 -15.36 11.67
C ILE A 179 -11.92 -16.44 10.76
N ASP A 180 -11.10 -16.03 9.79
CA ASP A 180 -10.44 -16.93 8.85
C ASP A 180 -8.95 -16.69 8.83
N GLY A 181 -8.17 -17.75 8.62
CA GLY A 181 -6.73 -17.62 8.47
C GLY A 181 -5.95 -18.84 8.90
N PHE A 182 -4.75 -18.60 9.41
CA PHE A 182 -3.80 -19.65 9.79
C PHE A 182 -3.09 -19.30 11.09
N ILE A 183 -2.91 -20.29 11.96
CA ILE A 183 -2.08 -20.20 13.16
C ILE A 183 -0.91 -21.16 13.04
N GLY A 184 0.19 -20.84 13.71
CA GLY A 184 1.33 -21.74 13.82
C GLY A 184 1.07 -22.88 14.82
N LYS A 185 1.54 -24.09 14.51
CA LYS A 185 1.53 -25.18 15.47
C LYS A 185 2.31 -24.80 16.73
N PRO A 186 1.87 -25.21 17.94
CA PRO A 186 2.50 -24.84 19.21
C PRO A 186 4.01 -25.15 19.27
N GLU A 187 4.42 -26.26 18.70
CA GLU A 187 5.83 -26.72 18.66
C GLU A 187 6.78 -25.76 17.92
N PHE A 188 6.23 -24.88 17.06
CA PHE A 188 6.98 -23.87 16.31
C PHE A 188 6.78 -22.46 16.86
N SER A 189 6.20 -22.32 18.08
CA SER A 189 5.96 -21.01 18.66
C SER A 189 7.27 -20.24 18.86
N LYS A 190 7.24 -18.95 18.55
CA LYS A 190 8.39 -18.05 18.71
C LYS A 190 8.15 -17.05 19.83
N LYS A 191 9.19 -16.70 20.56
CA LYS A 191 9.12 -15.61 21.57
C LYS A 191 8.85 -14.23 20.93
N SER A 192 9.17 -14.08 19.64
CA SER A 192 9.01 -12.83 18.91
C SER A 192 7.65 -12.78 18.22
N ARG A 193 6.96 -11.62 18.35
CA ARG A 193 5.67 -11.35 17.68
C ARG A 193 5.80 -10.85 16.24
N ARG A 194 6.99 -10.84 15.65
CA ARG A 194 7.27 -10.25 14.32
C ARG A 194 6.55 -10.94 13.17
N GLU A 195 6.09 -12.17 13.37
CA GLU A 195 5.37 -12.96 12.36
C GLU A 195 3.88 -13.09 12.70
N GLN A 196 3.33 -12.20 13.49
CA GLN A 196 1.90 -12.11 13.78
C GLN A 196 1.28 -11.04 12.89
N TYR A 197 0.35 -11.46 12.04
CA TYR A 197 -0.40 -10.60 11.13
C TYR A 197 -1.88 -10.78 11.44
N LEU A 198 -2.51 -9.71 11.94
CA LEU A 198 -3.92 -9.65 12.24
C LEU A 198 -4.55 -8.57 11.37
N PHE A 199 -5.65 -8.92 10.73
CA PHE A 199 -6.40 -8.01 9.88
C PHE A 199 -7.85 -7.92 10.37
N VAL A 200 -8.42 -6.74 10.27
CA VAL A 200 -9.85 -6.48 10.51
C VAL A 200 -10.38 -5.74 9.28
N ASN A 201 -11.29 -6.36 8.54
CA ASN A 201 -11.81 -5.81 7.29
C ASN A 201 -10.66 -5.37 6.36
N ASP A 202 -9.73 -6.29 6.06
CA ASP A 202 -8.55 -6.13 5.21
C ASP A 202 -7.52 -5.10 5.70
N ARG A 203 -7.65 -4.59 6.93
CA ARG A 203 -6.71 -3.64 7.53
C ARG A 203 -5.84 -4.31 8.57
N TYR A 204 -4.53 -4.16 8.44
CA TYR A 204 -3.59 -4.63 9.43
C TYR A 204 -3.81 -3.95 10.78
N VAL A 205 -3.94 -4.73 11.83
CA VAL A 205 -4.07 -4.28 13.22
C VAL A 205 -2.84 -4.74 14.01
N LYS A 206 -2.17 -3.79 14.63
CA LYS A 206 -1.05 -4.10 15.50
C LYS A 206 -1.57 -4.48 16.87
N ASN A 207 -1.34 -5.74 17.26
CA ASN A 207 -1.66 -6.19 18.61
C ASN A 207 -0.51 -5.85 19.55
N TYR A 208 -0.81 -5.15 20.65
CA TYR A 208 0.14 -4.74 21.68
C TYR A 208 0.10 -5.64 22.93
N TYR A 209 -0.84 -6.58 23.01
CA TYR A 209 -1.03 -7.50 24.15
C TYR A 209 -0.29 -8.83 23.98
#